data_d99544bbf6ad4f33d9748f276d812da7
#
_entry.id   d99544bbf6ad4f33d9748f276d812da7
#
_cell.length_a   1.000
_cell.length_b   1.000
_cell.length_c   1.000
_cell.angle_alpha   90.00
_cell.angle_beta   90.00
_cell.angle_gamma   90.00
#
_symmetry.space_group_name_H-M   'P 1'
#
loop_
_entity.id
_entity.type
_entity.pdbx_description
1 polymer ?
#
loop_
_entity_poly.entity_id
_entity_poly.type
_entity_poly.pdbx_seq_one_letter_code
_entity_poly.pdbx_strand_id
1 'polypeptide(L)'
;KTKIFSMMLAVSIIPSFILKSIFTPSKNNLAIAAILFSSGSEGSPKGVMLNNRNILSNIAQISDVLCTRNNDVILSSLPPFHAFGLTVTTFLPLLEGIKSITFSDPTDALGVAKAVAKNNVTIMCGTSTFLGIYARNKKLDALMFESLRIVVSGAEKLKNEVRTTFEMKFKKSIFEGYGATETTPVASVNLPNHFDVDYWLIHRANKEGSVGMPLPGTAVRIVDPNNYENLKTNEDGLILIGGHQVMVGYLNDKEKTDEVVKEIDGIRWYNTGDKGHLDEDGFLYIVDRYSRFAKIGGEMISLGAIEEEIAKFIDTEVVKFCATSLEDEKKEEQIVLLIECNNEIFEGVCEAIKNSNIPTLFKPRYYFQIEKIPLLGSGKVDLKKVKELAKNLAI
;
A
#
# COMPACT_ATOMS: atom_id res chain seq x y z
N LYS A 1 32.18 18.52 16.97
CA LYS A 1 32.90 17.24 17.08
C LYS A 1 33.21 16.90 18.55
N THR A 2 33.69 17.84 19.38
CA THR A 2 33.99 17.61 20.82
C THR A 2 32.80 17.17 21.67
N LYS A 3 31.60 17.74 21.47
CA LYS A 3 30.37 17.33 22.16
C LYS A 3 29.97 15.87 21.85
N ILE A 4 30.08 15.45 20.61
CA ILE A 4 29.74 14.06 20.20
C ILE A 4 30.73 13.08 20.82
N PHE A 5 32.02 13.41 20.81
CA PHE A 5 33.06 12.58 21.43
C PHE A 5 32.89 12.45 22.94
N SER A 6 32.58 13.56 23.66
CA SER A 6 32.29 13.50 25.09
C SER A 6 31.03 12.70 25.43
N MET A 7 29.97 12.77 24.59
CA MET A 7 28.79 11.94 24.77
C MET A 7 29.09 10.45 24.51
N MET A 8 29.87 10.11 23.48
CA MET A 8 30.28 8.72 23.20
C MET A 8 31.13 8.17 24.36
N LEU A 9 32.06 8.95 24.89
CA LEU A 9 32.86 8.58 26.04
C LEU A 9 32.01 8.38 27.30
N ALA A 10 31.07 9.29 27.57
CA ALA A 10 30.14 9.16 28.67
C ALA A 10 29.27 7.91 28.58
N VAL A 11 28.72 7.60 27.39
CA VAL A 11 27.91 6.40 27.14
C VAL A 11 28.75 5.11 27.34
N SER A 12 30.06 5.16 27.04
CA SER A 12 30.94 3.98 27.22
C SER A 12 31.32 3.72 28.68
N ILE A 13 31.25 4.75 29.55
CA ILE A 13 31.66 4.65 30.95
C ILE A 13 30.48 4.46 31.91
N ILE A 14 29.29 5.01 31.55
CA ILE A 14 28.10 4.95 32.39
C ILE A 14 27.48 3.54 32.28
N PRO A 15 27.20 2.85 33.41
CA PRO A 15 26.51 1.57 33.41
C PRO A 15 25.16 1.63 32.68
N SER A 16 24.85 0.60 31.90
CA SER A 16 23.65 0.55 31.04
C SER A 16 22.33 0.79 31.79
N PHE A 17 22.24 0.40 33.08
CA PHE A 17 21.02 0.64 33.86
C PHE A 17 20.82 2.11 34.19
N ILE A 18 21.90 2.90 34.36
CA ILE A 18 21.83 4.36 34.57
C ILE A 18 21.44 5.04 33.27
N LEU A 19 22.04 4.62 32.13
CA LEU A 19 21.66 5.13 30.82
C LEU A 19 20.19 4.84 30.51
N LYS A 20 19.73 3.62 30.82
CA LYS A 20 18.31 3.27 30.68
C LYS A 20 17.42 4.17 31.55
N SER A 21 17.82 4.47 32.81
CA SER A 21 17.05 5.37 33.70
C SER A 21 16.98 6.79 33.18
N ILE A 22 18.09 7.31 32.62
CA ILE A 22 18.16 8.68 32.09
C ILE A 22 17.41 8.82 30.74
N PHE A 23 17.55 7.84 29.86
CA PHE A 23 17.04 7.90 28.50
C PHE A 23 15.74 7.11 28.28
N THR A 24 15.20 6.43 29.29
CA THR A 24 13.86 5.86 29.20
C THR A 24 12.85 6.93 29.59
N PRO A 25 12.19 7.60 28.65
CA PRO A 25 11.13 8.52 28.97
C PRO A 25 9.98 7.76 29.65
N SER A 26 9.09 8.49 30.30
CA SER A 26 7.97 7.92 31.04
C SER A 26 7.32 6.76 30.23
N LYS A 27 6.96 5.66 30.93
CA LYS A 27 6.34 4.44 30.35
C LYS A 27 4.95 4.69 29.74
N ASN A 28 4.68 5.88 29.21
CA ASN A 28 3.40 6.18 28.60
C ASN A 28 3.39 5.71 27.13
N ASN A 29 3.04 4.45 26.93
CA ASN A 29 2.89 3.86 25.60
C ASN A 29 1.74 4.51 24.78
N LEU A 30 0.92 5.34 25.42
CA LEU A 30 -0.21 6.04 24.78
C LEU A 30 0.15 7.47 24.33
N ALA A 31 1.38 7.95 24.64
CA ALA A 31 1.85 9.22 24.12
C ALA A 31 1.94 9.18 22.58
N ILE A 32 1.47 10.25 21.93
CA ILE A 32 1.59 10.40 20.48
C ILE A 32 3.08 10.45 20.10
N ALA A 33 3.48 9.51 19.25
CA ALA A 33 4.85 9.36 18.77
C ALA A 33 5.06 9.98 17.38
N ALA A 34 4.03 9.92 16.54
CA ALA A 34 4.08 10.47 15.19
C ALA A 34 2.71 11.00 14.76
N ILE A 35 2.72 12.02 13.92
CA ILE A 35 1.56 12.50 13.18
C ILE A 35 1.94 12.45 11.70
N LEU A 36 1.23 11.63 10.94
CA LEU A 36 1.46 11.49 9.51
C LEU A 36 0.27 12.04 8.74
N PHE A 37 0.56 12.86 7.74
CA PHE A 37 -0.50 13.38 6.89
C PHE A 37 -0.84 12.40 5.77
N SER A 38 -2.06 11.85 5.81
CA SER A 38 -2.61 11.08 4.70
C SER A 38 -3.26 12.02 3.70
N SER A 39 -3.11 11.72 2.41
CA SER A 39 -3.67 12.53 1.33
C SER A 39 -5.20 12.46 1.22
N GLY A 40 -5.88 11.73 2.11
CA GLY A 40 -7.33 11.54 2.18
C GLY A 40 -8.01 11.39 0.80
N SER A 41 -8.83 10.38 0.61
CA SER A 41 -9.62 10.22 -0.62
C SER A 41 -10.60 11.39 -0.89
N GLU A 42 -10.81 12.26 0.11
CA GLU A 42 -11.79 13.35 0.09
C GLU A 42 -11.16 14.77 -0.03
N GLY A 43 -9.86 14.85 -0.28
CA GLY A 43 -9.22 16.09 -0.76
C GLY A 43 -8.48 16.97 0.24
N SER A 44 -8.73 16.90 1.56
CA SER A 44 -7.92 17.60 2.56
C SER A 44 -6.97 16.62 3.27
N PRO A 45 -5.69 16.97 3.47
CA PRO A 45 -4.79 16.10 4.23
C PRO A 45 -5.27 15.93 5.67
N LYS A 46 -5.32 14.68 6.15
CA LYS A 46 -5.70 14.34 7.53
C LYS A 46 -4.46 13.97 8.33
N GLY A 47 -4.29 14.56 9.50
CA GLY A 47 -3.19 14.22 10.41
C GLY A 47 -3.51 12.96 11.21
N VAL A 48 -2.99 11.81 10.80
CA VAL A 48 -3.15 10.53 11.51
C VAL A 48 -2.26 10.50 12.72
N MET A 49 -2.83 10.40 13.91
CA MET A 49 -2.09 10.34 15.18
C MET A 49 -1.75 8.90 15.55
N LEU A 50 -0.47 8.59 15.63
CA LEU A 50 0.06 7.30 16.04
C LEU A 50 0.78 7.41 17.37
N ASN A 51 0.40 6.60 18.33
CA ASN A 51 1.08 6.53 19.62
C ASN A 51 2.19 5.46 19.62
N ASN A 52 3.00 5.41 20.67
CA ASN A 52 4.08 4.44 20.81
C ASN A 52 3.56 3.00 20.71
N ARG A 53 2.39 2.70 21.29
CA ARG A 53 1.80 1.36 21.26
C ARG A 53 1.46 0.94 19.81
N ASN A 54 0.90 1.86 19.02
CA ASN A 54 0.57 1.54 17.62
C ASN A 54 1.82 1.12 16.85
N ILE A 55 2.89 1.92 16.92
CA ILE A 55 4.14 1.68 16.20
C ILE A 55 4.83 0.40 16.69
N LEU A 56 5.00 0.24 18.00
CA LEU A 56 5.67 -0.92 18.57
C LEU A 56 4.90 -2.22 18.32
N SER A 57 3.56 -2.17 18.39
CA SER A 57 2.74 -3.35 18.08
C SER A 57 2.88 -3.75 16.62
N ASN A 58 2.84 -2.81 15.68
CA ASN A 58 2.98 -3.14 14.27
C ASN A 58 4.38 -3.66 13.93
N ILE A 59 5.43 -3.13 14.56
CA ILE A 59 6.80 -3.65 14.41
C ILE A 59 6.88 -5.08 14.93
N ALA A 60 6.37 -5.38 16.11
CA ALA A 60 6.36 -6.73 16.65
C ALA A 60 5.58 -7.71 15.75
N GLN A 61 4.42 -7.29 15.25
CA GLN A 61 3.61 -8.07 14.30
C GLN A 61 4.37 -8.40 13.01
N ILE A 62 5.08 -7.42 12.45
CA ILE A 62 5.90 -7.62 11.25
C ILE A 62 7.10 -8.53 11.57
N SER A 63 7.75 -8.31 12.69
CA SER A 63 8.92 -9.08 13.12
C SER A 63 8.61 -10.57 13.28
N ASP A 64 7.44 -10.89 13.85
CA ASP A 64 6.98 -12.27 14.04
C ASP A 64 6.87 -13.06 12.73
N VAL A 65 6.48 -12.41 11.63
CA VAL A 65 6.26 -13.08 10.34
C VAL A 65 7.44 -12.94 9.37
N LEU A 66 8.27 -11.91 9.54
CA LEU A 66 9.36 -11.60 8.60
C LEU A 66 10.49 -12.63 8.66
N CYS A 67 10.59 -13.40 9.74
CA CYS A 67 11.65 -14.40 9.97
C CYS A 67 13.04 -13.81 9.66
N THR A 68 13.40 -12.74 10.36
CA THR A 68 14.66 -12.02 10.16
C THR A 68 15.86 -12.90 10.46
N ARG A 69 16.93 -12.70 9.70
CA ARG A 69 18.20 -13.40 9.85
C ARG A 69 19.27 -12.42 10.32
N ASN A 70 20.29 -12.93 11.02
CA ASN A 70 21.38 -12.10 11.55
C ASN A 70 22.17 -11.32 10.47
N ASN A 71 22.11 -11.79 9.22
CA ASN A 71 22.77 -11.15 8.08
C ASN A 71 21.80 -10.34 7.20
N ASP A 72 20.56 -10.14 7.64
CA ASP A 72 19.63 -9.31 6.88
C ASP A 72 20.04 -7.85 6.84
N VAL A 73 19.81 -7.25 5.68
CA VAL A 73 20.05 -5.85 5.40
C VAL A 73 18.81 -5.28 4.71
N ILE A 74 18.20 -4.28 5.30
CA ILE A 74 17.02 -3.61 4.74
C ILE A 74 17.45 -2.37 3.94
N LEU A 75 16.87 -2.18 2.75
CA LEU A 75 16.99 -0.92 2.01
C LEU A 75 15.94 0.07 2.52
N SER A 76 16.37 1.19 3.07
CA SER A 76 15.52 2.32 3.47
C SER A 76 15.53 3.38 2.37
N SER A 77 14.71 3.16 1.34
CA SER A 77 14.52 4.10 0.23
C SER A 77 13.13 4.73 0.19
N LEU A 78 12.18 4.17 0.94
CA LEU A 78 10.85 4.76 1.03
C LEU A 78 10.85 6.01 1.93
N PRO A 79 10.10 7.06 1.55
CA PRO A 79 10.06 8.31 2.31
C PRO A 79 9.54 8.11 3.74
N PRO A 80 10.27 8.58 4.79
CA PRO A 80 9.84 8.40 6.19
C PRO A 80 8.65 9.26 6.60
N PHE A 81 8.19 10.19 5.75
CA PHE A 81 6.95 10.92 5.97
C PHE A 81 5.69 10.13 5.55
N HIS A 82 5.85 8.93 4.98
CA HIS A 82 4.80 7.95 4.78
C HIS A 82 4.91 6.82 5.81
N ALA A 83 3.77 6.28 6.26
CA ALA A 83 3.73 5.23 7.27
C ALA A 83 4.55 3.99 6.88
N PHE A 84 4.57 3.62 5.61
CA PHE A 84 5.36 2.49 5.10
C PHE A 84 6.87 2.74 5.26
N GLY A 85 7.35 3.92 4.87
CA GLY A 85 8.74 4.32 5.06
C GLY A 85 9.11 4.46 6.54
N LEU A 86 8.25 5.10 7.34
CA LEU A 86 8.52 5.34 8.75
C LEU A 86 8.60 4.04 9.56
N THR A 87 7.58 3.21 9.49
CA THR A 87 7.48 2.00 10.33
C THR A 87 8.36 0.88 9.80
N VAL A 88 8.23 0.53 8.50
CA VAL A 88 8.85 -0.70 7.97
C VAL A 88 10.32 -0.51 7.60
N THR A 89 10.69 0.63 7.00
CA THR A 89 12.07 0.81 6.55
C THR A 89 12.92 1.71 7.44
N THR A 90 12.32 2.34 8.47
CA THR A 90 13.04 3.17 9.43
C THR A 90 12.99 2.59 10.84
N PHE A 91 11.81 2.48 11.47
CA PHE A 91 11.72 2.03 12.86
C PHE A 91 11.95 0.53 13.04
N LEU A 92 11.41 -0.31 12.16
CA LEU A 92 11.62 -1.76 12.24
C LEU A 92 13.11 -2.12 12.30
N PRO A 93 13.96 -1.71 11.34
CA PRO A 93 15.38 -2.07 11.41
C PRO A 93 16.10 -1.48 12.63
N LEU A 94 15.72 -0.30 13.10
CA LEU A 94 16.31 0.33 14.29
C LEU A 94 15.98 -0.44 15.57
N LEU A 95 14.76 -0.92 15.72
CA LEU A 95 14.29 -1.59 16.93
C LEU A 95 14.66 -3.06 16.97
N GLU A 96 14.66 -3.74 15.81
CA GLU A 96 15.06 -5.14 15.68
C GLU A 96 16.58 -5.32 15.51
N GLY A 97 17.34 -4.24 15.41
CA GLY A 97 18.80 -4.31 15.24
C GLY A 97 19.23 -4.79 13.84
N ILE A 98 18.37 -4.65 12.83
CA ILE A 98 18.67 -5.05 11.45
C ILE A 98 19.49 -3.93 10.79
N LYS A 99 20.54 -4.31 10.05
CA LYS A 99 21.33 -3.35 9.30
C LYS A 99 20.46 -2.65 8.25
N SER A 100 20.48 -1.32 8.22
CA SER A 100 19.71 -0.50 7.26
C SER A 100 20.66 0.29 6.36
N ILE A 101 20.35 0.31 5.06
CA ILE A 101 21.04 1.11 4.04
C ILE A 101 20.09 2.19 3.56
N THR A 102 20.37 3.43 3.90
CA THR A 102 19.55 4.57 3.48
C THR A 102 19.91 5.02 2.07
N PHE A 103 18.90 5.15 1.23
CA PHE A 103 19.01 5.73 -0.11
C PHE A 103 17.81 6.66 -0.37
N SER A 104 18.07 7.94 -0.57
CA SER A 104 17.04 8.99 -0.48
C SER A 104 16.12 9.12 -1.71
N ASP A 105 16.54 8.60 -2.87
CA ASP A 105 15.77 8.73 -4.11
C ASP A 105 15.37 7.36 -4.68
N PRO A 106 14.15 6.88 -4.39
CA PRO A 106 13.67 5.61 -4.93
C PRO A 106 13.44 5.63 -6.44
N THR A 107 13.47 6.79 -7.10
CA THR A 107 13.31 6.90 -8.56
C THR A 107 14.62 6.73 -9.31
N ASP A 108 15.78 6.92 -8.66
CA ASP A 108 17.09 6.59 -9.23
C ASP A 108 17.33 5.08 -9.22
N ALA A 109 16.77 4.40 -10.22
CA ALA A 109 16.86 2.95 -10.34
C ALA A 109 18.29 2.41 -10.32
N LEU A 110 19.24 3.10 -10.96
CA LEU A 110 20.64 2.65 -11.01
C LEU A 110 21.34 2.84 -9.65
N GLY A 111 21.07 3.95 -8.97
CA GLY A 111 21.59 4.20 -7.62
C GLY A 111 21.06 3.18 -6.62
N VAL A 112 19.74 2.88 -6.66
CA VAL A 112 19.11 1.82 -5.84
C VAL A 112 19.78 0.47 -6.09
N ALA A 113 19.91 0.05 -7.36
CA ALA A 113 20.51 -1.24 -7.70
C ALA A 113 21.98 -1.35 -7.24
N LYS A 114 22.75 -0.27 -7.39
CA LYS A 114 24.13 -0.21 -6.86
C LYS A 114 24.17 -0.28 -5.34
N ALA A 115 23.23 0.37 -4.64
CA ALA A 115 23.13 0.31 -3.19
C ALA A 115 22.81 -1.11 -2.72
N VAL A 116 21.90 -1.80 -3.41
CA VAL A 116 21.53 -3.21 -3.15
C VAL A 116 22.76 -4.11 -3.32
N ALA A 117 23.40 -4.09 -4.48
CA ALA A 117 24.55 -4.93 -4.79
C ALA A 117 25.73 -4.68 -3.86
N LYS A 118 26.09 -3.40 -3.64
CA LYS A 118 27.26 -3.03 -2.82
C LYS A 118 27.14 -3.46 -1.36
N ASN A 119 25.93 -3.47 -0.83
CA ASN A 119 25.69 -3.70 0.59
C ASN A 119 25.04 -5.07 0.88
N ASN A 120 24.88 -5.92 -0.12
CA ASN A 120 24.20 -7.21 -0.02
C ASN A 120 22.82 -7.07 0.66
N VAL A 121 22.00 -6.11 0.18
CA VAL A 121 20.66 -5.90 0.71
C VAL A 121 19.82 -7.16 0.48
N THR A 122 19.11 -7.61 1.52
CA THR A 122 18.33 -8.85 1.49
C THR A 122 16.83 -8.58 1.48
N ILE A 123 16.40 -7.42 1.99
CA ILE A 123 15.00 -7.03 2.10
C ILE A 123 14.81 -5.66 1.44
N MET A 124 13.91 -5.59 0.47
CA MET A 124 13.56 -4.37 -0.23
C MET A 124 12.05 -4.18 -0.21
N CYS A 125 11.61 -2.97 0.16
CA CYS A 125 10.22 -2.55 0.08
C CYS A 125 10.07 -1.48 -1.01
N GLY A 126 8.98 -1.56 -1.77
CA GLY A 126 8.68 -0.60 -2.81
C GLY A 126 7.18 -0.47 -3.08
N THR A 127 6.83 0.43 -3.96
CA THR A 127 5.50 0.50 -4.55
C THR A 127 5.52 -0.14 -5.94
N SER A 128 4.35 -0.47 -6.50
CA SER A 128 4.25 -0.95 -7.88
C SER A 128 4.95 0.00 -8.86
N THR A 129 4.81 1.31 -8.64
CA THR A 129 5.45 2.35 -9.43
C THR A 129 6.99 2.25 -9.41
N PHE A 130 7.61 2.17 -8.24
CA PHE A 130 9.07 2.08 -8.13
C PHE A 130 9.61 0.76 -8.69
N LEU A 131 8.95 -0.36 -8.35
CA LEU A 131 9.34 -1.66 -8.88
C LEU A 131 9.22 -1.71 -10.41
N GLY A 132 8.21 -1.03 -10.99
CA GLY A 132 8.06 -0.87 -12.42
C GLY A 132 9.20 -0.05 -13.07
N ILE A 133 9.67 1.02 -12.42
CA ILE A 133 10.84 1.78 -12.86
C ILE A 133 12.08 0.86 -12.93
N TYR A 134 12.29 0.02 -11.91
CA TYR A 134 13.43 -0.90 -11.88
C TYR A 134 13.30 -1.99 -12.94
N ALA A 135 12.10 -2.58 -13.08
CA ALA A 135 11.84 -3.64 -14.05
C ALA A 135 12.12 -3.20 -15.50
N ARG A 136 11.67 -1.99 -15.87
CA ARG A 136 11.82 -1.46 -17.23
C ARG A 136 13.20 -0.87 -17.54
N ASN A 137 14.04 -0.58 -16.55
CA ASN A 137 15.33 0.06 -16.76
C ASN A 137 16.34 -0.92 -17.39
N LYS A 138 16.67 -0.71 -18.66
CA LYS A 138 17.59 -1.57 -19.45
C LYS A 138 19.03 -1.64 -18.92
N LYS A 139 19.46 -0.70 -18.05
CA LYS A 139 20.80 -0.67 -17.47
C LYS A 139 20.94 -1.55 -16.22
N LEU A 140 19.84 -2.07 -15.69
CA LEU A 140 19.84 -2.94 -14.53
C LEU A 140 20.00 -4.40 -14.93
N ASP A 141 20.96 -5.08 -14.29
CA ASP A 141 21.21 -6.50 -14.43
C ASP A 141 20.64 -7.29 -13.25
N ALA A 142 20.25 -8.55 -13.47
CA ALA A 142 19.73 -9.44 -12.45
C ALA A 142 20.70 -9.63 -11.27
N LEU A 143 22.01 -9.68 -11.55
CA LEU A 143 23.05 -9.83 -10.53
C LEU A 143 23.07 -8.67 -9.53
N MET A 144 22.59 -7.48 -9.90
CA MET A 144 22.52 -6.36 -8.95
C MET A 144 21.52 -6.61 -7.81
N PHE A 145 20.56 -7.50 -8.02
CA PHE A 145 19.53 -7.87 -7.04
C PHE A 145 19.68 -9.30 -6.52
N GLU A 146 20.82 -9.94 -6.76
CA GLU A 146 21.08 -11.35 -6.39
C GLU A 146 20.89 -11.60 -4.89
N SER A 147 21.33 -10.66 -4.05
CA SER A 147 21.23 -10.77 -2.59
C SER A 147 19.80 -10.66 -2.02
N LEU A 148 18.85 -10.15 -2.80
CA LEU A 148 17.46 -9.99 -2.34
C LEU A 148 16.80 -11.37 -2.10
N ARG A 149 16.27 -11.55 -0.91
CA ARG A 149 15.42 -12.70 -0.55
C ARG A 149 13.94 -12.35 -0.39
N ILE A 150 13.64 -11.09 -0.03
CA ILE A 150 12.29 -10.58 0.13
C ILE A 150 12.17 -9.25 -0.59
N VAL A 151 11.20 -9.15 -1.48
CA VAL A 151 10.78 -7.90 -2.11
C VAL A 151 9.29 -7.71 -1.82
N VAL A 152 8.94 -6.67 -1.06
CA VAL A 152 7.56 -6.39 -0.69
C VAL A 152 7.04 -5.19 -1.48
N SER A 153 5.89 -5.37 -2.13
CA SER A 153 5.12 -4.29 -2.74
C SER A 153 3.96 -3.89 -1.82
N GLY A 154 3.80 -2.60 -1.58
CA GLY A 154 2.70 -2.08 -0.77
C GLY A 154 2.32 -0.65 -1.14
N ALA A 155 1.35 -0.10 -0.42
CA ALA A 155 0.80 1.24 -0.57
C ALA A 155 -0.04 1.50 -1.84
N GLU A 156 0.10 0.68 -2.88
CA GLU A 156 -0.73 0.69 -4.09
C GLU A 156 -0.85 -0.73 -4.64
N LYS A 157 -1.88 -0.99 -5.46
CA LYS A 157 -2.08 -2.30 -6.09
C LYS A 157 -0.90 -2.63 -7.00
N LEU A 158 -0.34 -3.82 -6.86
CA LEU A 158 0.71 -4.30 -7.75
C LEU A 158 0.12 -4.65 -9.12
N LYS A 159 0.60 -3.98 -10.16
CA LYS A 159 0.19 -4.26 -11.53
C LYS A 159 0.80 -5.59 -11.99
N ASN A 160 0.00 -6.46 -12.61
CA ASN A 160 0.46 -7.77 -13.08
C ASN A 160 1.64 -7.67 -14.07
N GLU A 161 1.62 -6.67 -14.95
CA GLU A 161 2.72 -6.37 -15.87
C GLU A 161 4.03 -6.09 -15.11
N VAL A 162 3.96 -5.26 -14.04
CA VAL A 162 5.12 -4.94 -13.21
C VAL A 162 5.65 -6.19 -12.51
N ARG A 163 4.75 -7.01 -11.92
CA ARG A 163 5.09 -8.29 -11.31
C ARG A 163 5.85 -9.15 -12.30
N THR A 164 5.21 -9.46 -13.44
CA THR A 164 5.77 -10.36 -14.45
C THR A 164 7.13 -9.86 -14.96
N THR A 165 7.23 -8.58 -15.32
CA THR A 165 8.48 -8.01 -15.86
C THR A 165 9.60 -8.05 -14.83
N PHE A 166 9.30 -7.70 -13.56
CA PHE A 166 10.28 -7.71 -12.47
C PHE A 166 10.77 -9.13 -12.16
N GLU A 167 9.85 -10.07 -12.00
CA GLU A 167 10.16 -11.47 -11.67
C GLU A 167 10.91 -12.17 -12.79
N MET A 168 10.50 -11.93 -14.04
CA MET A 168 11.22 -12.48 -15.22
C MET A 168 12.65 -11.95 -15.32
N LYS A 169 12.84 -10.64 -15.08
CA LYS A 169 14.13 -9.99 -15.23
C LYS A 169 15.08 -10.32 -14.09
N PHE A 170 14.62 -10.21 -12.85
CA PHE A 170 15.51 -10.32 -11.67
C PHE A 170 15.45 -11.68 -10.99
N LYS A 171 14.54 -12.56 -11.40
CA LYS A 171 14.29 -13.89 -10.80
C LYS A 171 14.02 -13.79 -9.29
N LYS A 172 13.31 -12.74 -8.89
CA LYS A 172 12.91 -12.44 -7.51
C LYS A 172 11.41 -12.24 -7.46
N SER A 173 10.71 -12.99 -6.60
CA SER A 173 9.28 -12.84 -6.41
C SER A 173 8.94 -11.57 -5.65
N ILE A 174 7.83 -10.94 -6.01
CA ILE A 174 7.27 -9.80 -5.31
C ILE A 174 6.12 -10.28 -4.43
N PHE A 175 6.20 -9.96 -3.14
CA PHE A 175 5.17 -10.24 -2.14
C PHE A 175 4.33 -9.00 -1.91
N GLU A 176 3.00 -9.13 -1.94
CA GLU A 176 2.11 -8.00 -1.72
C GLU A 176 1.77 -7.85 -0.25
N GLY A 177 1.76 -6.60 0.22
CA GLY A 177 1.28 -6.23 1.54
C GLY A 177 0.20 -5.16 1.46
N TYR A 178 -0.70 -5.17 2.44
CA TYR A 178 -1.81 -4.23 2.54
C TYR A 178 -1.81 -3.53 3.90
N GLY A 179 -2.28 -2.29 3.86
CA GLY A 179 -2.48 -1.47 5.04
C GLY A 179 -2.73 -0.02 4.71
N ALA A 180 -2.93 0.77 5.74
CA ALA A 180 -3.21 2.19 5.67
C ALA A 180 -2.37 2.96 6.69
N THR A 181 -2.24 4.27 6.54
CA THR A 181 -1.59 5.11 7.56
C THR A 181 -2.26 4.93 8.92
N GLU A 182 -3.58 4.76 8.92
CA GLU A 182 -4.44 4.53 10.07
C GLU A 182 -4.22 3.15 10.74
N THR A 183 -3.48 2.23 10.09
CA THR A 183 -3.11 0.91 10.64
C THR A 183 -1.60 0.76 10.87
N THR A 184 -0.80 1.80 10.80
CA THR A 184 0.61 2.00 11.26
C THR A 184 1.74 1.24 10.54
N PRO A 185 1.77 0.84 9.30
CA PRO A 185 0.69 0.77 8.35
C PRO A 185 0.18 -0.66 8.09
N VAL A 186 0.98 -1.73 8.40
CA VAL A 186 0.78 -3.07 7.86
C VAL A 186 -0.34 -3.80 8.57
N ALA A 187 -1.32 -4.26 7.80
CA ALA A 187 -2.41 -5.11 8.29
C ALA A 187 -2.26 -6.57 7.83
N SER A 188 -1.82 -6.77 6.59
CA SER A 188 -1.57 -8.11 6.03
C SER A 188 -0.39 -8.10 5.08
N VAL A 189 0.23 -9.25 4.86
CA VAL A 189 1.35 -9.39 3.92
C VAL A 189 1.50 -10.83 3.44
N ASN A 190 1.80 -11.00 2.16
CA ASN A 190 2.34 -12.23 1.59
C ASN A 190 3.83 -12.32 1.91
N LEU A 191 4.32 -13.53 2.20
CA LEU A 191 5.72 -13.83 2.46
C LEU A 191 6.11 -15.15 1.80
N PRO A 192 7.40 -15.47 1.66
CA PRO A 192 7.82 -16.77 1.13
C PRO A 192 7.19 -17.94 1.90
N ASN A 193 6.72 -18.94 1.18
CA ASN A 193 6.30 -20.19 1.79
C ASN A 193 7.47 -20.81 2.58
N HIS A 194 7.17 -21.42 3.70
CA HIS A 194 8.15 -22.11 4.54
C HIS A 194 7.89 -23.61 4.53
N PHE A 195 8.94 -24.39 4.32
CA PHE A 195 8.88 -25.85 4.48
C PHE A 195 9.40 -26.21 5.86
N ASP A 196 8.54 -26.79 6.66
CA ASP A 196 8.88 -27.35 7.98
C ASP A 196 9.41 -28.76 7.79
N VAL A 197 10.71 -28.94 8.03
CA VAL A 197 11.39 -30.21 7.84
C VAL A 197 11.05 -31.24 8.93
N ASP A 198 10.64 -30.79 10.12
CA ASP A 198 10.35 -31.68 11.24
C ASP A 198 8.96 -32.32 11.08
N TYR A 199 8.01 -31.56 10.54
CA TYR A 199 6.63 -32.04 10.32
C TYR A 199 6.31 -32.35 8.87
N TRP A 200 7.24 -32.13 7.94
CA TRP A 200 7.06 -32.32 6.49
C TRP A 200 5.86 -31.54 5.93
N LEU A 201 5.68 -30.33 6.43
CA LEU A 201 4.57 -29.46 6.06
C LEU A 201 5.06 -28.22 5.32
N ILE A 202 4.27 -27.79 4.35
CA ILE A 202 4.46 -26.49 3.69
C ILE A 202 3.51 -25.49 4.36
N HIS A 203 4.08 -24.53 5.09
CA HIS A 203 3.34 -23.38 5.55
C HIS A 203 3.17 -22.40 4.39
N ARG A 204 1.95 -22.32 3.90
CA ARG A 204 1.60 -21.37 2.83
C ARG A 204 1.48 -19.97 3.43
N ALA A 205 2.37 -19.07 3.04
CA ALA A 205 2.38 -17.66 3.44
C ALA A 205 2.22 -16.72 2.25
N ASN A 206 2.02 -17.28 1.04
CA ASN A 206 1.82 -16.53 -0.20
C ASN A 206 0.71 -17.14 -1.05
N LYS A 207 -0.18 -16.28 -1.53
CA LYS A 207 -1.23 -16.62 -2.49
C LYS A 207 -1.38 -15.48 -3.48
N GLU A 208 -1.14 -15.78 -4.75
CA GLU A 208 -1.19 -14.77 -5.81
C GLU A 208 -2.59 -14.15 -5.93
N GLY A 209 -2.65 -12.85 -6.16
CA GLY A 209 -3.89 -12.07 -6.19
C GLY A 209 -4.40 -11.64 -4.82
N SER A 210 -3.90 -12.24 -3.73
CA SER A 210 -4.17 -11.77 -2.36
C SER A 210 -3.15 -10.73 -1.91
N VAL A 211 -3.47 -10.03 -0.84
CA VAL A 211 -2.53 -9.15 -0.11
C VAL A 211 -1.99 -9.81 1.16
N GLY A 212 -2.06 -11.14 1.21
CA GLY A 212 -1.53 -11.96 2.29
C GLY A 212 -2.48 -12.19 3.44
N MET A 213 -1.98 -12.89 4.46
CA MET A 213 -2.70 -13.10 5.69
C MET A 213 -2.60 -11.89 6.62
N PRO A 214 -3.61 -11.63 7.46
CA PRO A 214 -3.50 -10.65 8.55
C PRO A 214 -2.30 -10.95 9.45
N LEU A 215 -1.59 -9.90 9.87
CA LEU A 215 -0.48 -10.04 10.80
C LEU A 215 -0.95 -10.59 12.16
N PRO A 216 -0.10 -11.30 12.92
CA PRO A 216 -0.43 -11.75 14.27
C PRO A 216 -0.96 -10.61 15.14
N GLY A 217 -2.10 -10.83 15.82
CA GLY A 217 -2.76 -9.78 16.61
C GLY A 217 -3.51 -8.71 15.81
N THR A 218 -3.56 -8.84 14.49
CA THR A 218 -4.47 -8.07 13.63
C THR A 218 -5.73 -8.88 13.39
N ALA A 219 -6.87 -8.31 13.72
CA ALA A 219 -8.17 -8.87 13.39
C ALA A 219 -8.70 -8.22 12.10
N VAL A 220 -9.26 -9.02 11.21
CA VAL A 220 -9.96 -8.56 10.00
C VAL A 220 -11.39 -9.07 10.05
N ARG A 221 -12.35 -8.19 9.78
CA ARG A 221 -13.77 -8.53 9.59
C ARG A 221 -14.20 -8.08 8.21
N ILE A 222 -14.98 -8.89 7.55
CA ILE A 222 -15.66 -8.53 6.31
C ILE A 222 -17.13 -8.39 6.64
N VAL A 223 -17.68 -7.21 6.42
CA VAL A 223 -19.03 -6.86 6.85
C VAL A 223 -19.85 -6.21 5.73
N ASP A 224 -21.16 -6.31 5.84
CA ASP A 224 -22.06 -5.51 5.01
C ASP A 224 -21.90 -4.02 5.39
N PRO A 225 -21.68 -3.12 4.42
CA PRO A 225 -21.42 -1.70 4.69
C PRO A 225 -22.62 -0.95 5.31
N ASN A 226 -23.86 -1.49 5.21
CA ASN A 226 -25.07 -0.81 5.67
C ASN A 226 -25.40 -1.13 7.13
N ASN A 227 -25.20 -2.38 7.56
CA ASN A 227 -25.59 -2.85 8.89
C ASN A 227 -24.44 -3.37 9.74
N TYR A 228 -23.22 -3.50 9.17
CA TYR A 228 -22.03 -4.04 9.82
C TYR A 228 -22.14 -5.51 10.28
N GLU A 229 -23.09 -6.27 9.71
CA GLU A 229 -23.17 -7.71 9.93
C GLU A 229 -22.03 -8.44 9.21
N ASN A 230 -21.51 -9.50 9.85
CA ASN A 230 -20.43 -10.28 9.26
C ASN A 230 -20.91 -11.03 8.01
N LEU A 231 -20.13 -10.94 6.95
CA LEU A 231 -20.30 -11.74 5.74
C LEU A 231 -19.56 -13.08 5.84
N LYS A 232 -19.92 -14.01 4.99
CA LYS A 232 -19.28 -15.32 4.91
C LYS A 232 -17.94 -15.24 4.19
N THR A 233 -17.14 -16.27 4.36
CA THR A 233 -15.91 -16.49 3.60
C THR A 233 -16.19 -16.43 2.10
N ASN A 234 -15.29 -15.77 1.35
CA ASN A 234 -15.40 -15.51 -0.09
C ASN A 234 -16.55 -14.54 -0.50
N GLU A 235 -17.26 -13.92 0.46
CA GLU A 235 -18.22 -12.87 0.15
C GLU A 235 -17.55 -11.49 0.27
N ASP A 236 -17.68 -10.67 -0.78
CA ASP A 236 -17.13 -9.32 -0.82
C ASP A 236 -17.91 -8.35 0.05
N GLY A 237 -17.22 -7.70 0.98
CA GLY A 237 -17.80 -6.70 1.88
C GLY A 237 -16.81 -5.62 2.27
N LEU A 238 -17.24 -4.78 3.19
CA LEU A 238 -16.42 -3.73 3.79
C LEU A 238 -15.38 -4.35 4.72
N ILE A 239 -14.11 -3.99 4.52
CA ILE A 239 -13.01 -4.47 5.34
C ILE A 239 -12.87 -3.60 6.58
N LEU A 240 -12.97 -4.23 7.75
CA LEU A 240 -12.66 -3.62 9.04
C LEU A 240 -11.37 -4.23 9.59
N ILE A 241 -10.48 -3.38 10.10
CA ILE A 241 -9.21 -3.81 10.72
C ILE A 241 -9.22 -3.44 12.20
N GLY A 242 -9.03 -4.44 13.06
CA GLY A 242 -8.91 -4.28 14.50
C GLY A 242 -7.51 -4.65 14.99
N GLY A 243 -7.09 -4.04 16.10
CA GLY A 243 -5.82 -4.35 16.75
C GLY A 243 -5.11 -3.14 17.34
N HIS A 244 -3.99 -3.40 18.00
CA HIS A 244 -3.24 -2.34 18.68
C HIS A 244 -2.54 -1.37 17.70
N GLN A 245 -2.36 -1.75 16.46
CA GLN A 245 -1.80 -0.91 15.39
C GLN A 245 -2.80 0.13 14.85
N VAL A 246 -4.09 0.05 15.19
CA VAL A 246 -5.09 1.03 14.76
C VAL A 246 -4.81 2.39 15.43
N MET A 247 -4.77 3.45 14.65
CA MET A 247 -4.46 4.83 15.05
C MET A 247 -5.26 5.31 16.27
N VAL A 248 -4.76 6.36 16.92
CA VAL A 248 -5.52 7.06 17.99
C VAL A 248 -6.73 7.78 17.39
N GLY A 249 -6.54 8.44 16.26
CA GLY A 249 -7.55 9.20 15.54
C GLY A 249 -6.92 10.26 14.63
N TYR A 250 -7.75 11.10 14.04
CA TYR A 250 -7.29 12.26 13.27
C TYR A 250 -7.07 13.48 14.17
N LEU A 251 -6.00 14.22 13.90
CA LEU A 251 -5.64 15.42 14.63
C LEU A 251 -6.73 16.50 14.48
N ASN A 252 -7.27 16.96 15.60
CA ASN A 252 -8.32 17.99 15.68
C ASN A 252 -9.59 17.69 14.86
N ASP A 253 -9.84 16.41 14.54
CA ASP A 253 -10.99 15.99 13.75
C ASP A 253 -11.61 14.74 14.40
N LYS A 254 -12.33 14.99 15.49
CA LYS A 254 -13.00 13.91 16.23
C LYS A 254 -14.17 13.33 15.45
N GLU A 255 -14.92 14.17 14.73
CA GLU A 255 -16.08 13.74 13.94
C GLU A 255 -15.66 12.72 12.89
N LYS A 256 -14.61 13.03 12.11
CA LYS A 256 -14.07 12.09 11.13
C LYS A 256 -13.42 10.86 11.76
N THR A 257 -12.85 11.00 12.96
CA THR A 257 -12.33 9.86 13.71
C THR A 257 -13.47 8.89 14.05
N ASP A 258 -14.56 9.41 14.63
CA ASP A 258 -15.74 8.63 15.03
C ASP A 258 -16.47 8.01 13.83
N GLU A 259 -16.34 8.62 12.64
CA GLU A 259 -16.85 8.06 11.39
C GLU A 259 -16.11 6.79 10.94
N VAL A 260 -14.76 6.79 11.05
CA VAL A 260 -13.93 5.69 10.53
C VAL A 260 -13.45 4.71 11.59
N VAL A 261 -13.43 5.09 12.86
CA VAL A 261 -13.09 4.18 13.97
C VAL A 261 -14.35 3.84 14.73
N LYS A 262 -14.74 2.57 14.65
CA LYS A 262 -15.94 2.03 15.33
C LYS A 262 -15.52 1.16 16.50
N GLU A 263 -16.28 1.17 17.57
CA GLU A 263 -16.13 0.21 18.67
C GLU A 263 -17.24 -0.83 18.56
N ILE A 264 -16.85 -2.08 18.30
CA ILE A 264 -17.76 -3.22 18.16
C ILE A 264 -17.23 -4.33 19.06
N ASP A 265 -18.06 -4.82 19.96
CA ASP A 265 -17.71 -5.89 20.91
C ASP A 265 -16.47 -5.54 21.80
N GLY A 266 -16.30 -4.25 22.16
CA GLY A 266 -15.16 -3.76 22.97
C GLY A 266 -13.83 -3.69 22.20
N ILE A 267 -13.82 -3.92 20.90
CA ILE A 267 -12.65 -3.79 20.01
C ILE A 267 -12.82 -2.56 19.14
N ARG A 268 -11.72 -1.81 18.99
CA ARG A 268 -11.65 -0.68 18.06
C ARG A 268 -11.34 -1.18 16.66
N TRP A 269 -12.23 -0.90 15.74
CA TRP A 269 -12.15 -1.27 14.34
C TRP A 269 -11.97 -0.03 13.46
N TYR A 270 -10.98 -0.06 12.60
CA TYR A 270 -10.81 0.93 11.55
C TYR A 270 -11.59 0.48 10.31
N ASN A 271 -12.52 1.32 9.87
CA ASN A 271 -13.22 1.18 8.60
C ASN A 271 -12.30 1.67 7.48
N THR A 272 -11.82 0.76 6.66
CA THR A 272 -10.84 1.05 5.62
C THR A 272 -11.43 1.79 4.41
N GLY A 273 -12.74 1.65 4.19
CA GLY A 273 -13.42 2.04 2.97
C GLY A 273 -13.08 1.16 1.77
N ASP A 274 -12.33 0.09 1.96
CA ASP A 274 -11.97 -0.87 0.93
C ASP A 274 -12.96 -2.05 0.95
N LYS A 275 -13.30 -2.57 -0.24
CA LYS A 275 -14.11 -3.77 -0.45
C LYS A 275 -13.21 -4.96 -0.70
N GLY A 276 -13.53 -6.10 -0.10
CA GLY A 276 -12.77 -7.33 -0.29
C GLY A 276 -13.34 -8.49 0.49
N HIS A 277 -12.62 -9.60 0.52
CA HIS A 277 -13.02 -10.81 1.24
C HIS A 277 -11.82 -11.54 1.83
N LEU A 278 -12.09 -12.43 2.79
CA LEU A 278 -11.16 -13.46 3.24
C LEU A 278 -11.54 -14.77 2.57
N ASP A 279 -10.55 -15.51 2.08
CA ASP A 279 -10.77 -16.86 1.60
C ASP A 279 -10.74 -17.90 2.73
N GLU A 280 -10.92 -19.18 2.37
CA GLU A 280 -10.97 -20.32 3.33
C GLU A 280 -9.65 -20.53 4.07
N ASP A 281 -8.52 -20.12 3.47
CA ASP A 281 -7.18 -20.20 4.06
C ASP A 281 -6.85 -18.97 4.91
N GLY A 282 -7.72 -17.94 4.93
CA GLY A 282 -7.53 -16.69 5.66
C GLY A 282 -6.71 -15.63 4.92
N PHE A 283 -6.49 -15.78 3.61
CA PHE A 283 -5.86 -14.75 2.79
C PHE A 283 -6.85 -13.63 2.48
N LEU A 284 -6.39 -12.39 2.59
CA LEU A 284 -7.18 -11.20 2.29
C LEU A 284 -7.05 -10.82 0.81
N TYR A 285 -8.19 -10.58 0.17
CA TYR A 285 -8.29 -10.07 -1.20
C TYR A 285 -8.92 -8.69 -1.19
N ILE A 286 -8.32 -7.76 -1.92
CA ILE A 286 -8.83 -6.40 -2.11
C ILE A 286 -9.45 -6.31 -3.51
N VAL A 287 -10.73 -5.98 -3.58
CA VAL A 287 -11.43 -5.78 -4.85
C VAL A 287 -11.22 -4.35 -5.34
N ASP A 288 -11.69 -3.35 -4.58
CA ASP A 288 -11.51 -1.92 -4.86
C ASP A 288 -11.96 -1.09 -3.63
N ARG A 289 -11.83 0.23 -3.69
CA ARG A 289 -12.42 1.15 -2.72
C ARG A 289 -13.90 1.37 -2.97
N TYR A 290 -14.71 1.45 -1.93
CA TYR A 290 -16.13 1.78 -2.09
C TYR A 290 -16.35 3.11 -2.82
N SER A 291 -15.47 4.10 -2.63
CA SER A 291 -15.49 5.37 -3.36
C SER A 291 -15.14 5.26 -4.85
N ARG A 292 -14.72 4.09 -5.32
CA ARG A 292 -14.40 3.78 -6.71
C ARG A 292 -15.40 2.84 -7.38
N PHE A 293 -16.60 2.74 -6.85
CA PHE A 293 -17.70 2.05 -7.53
C PHE A 293 -18.62 3.06 -8.17
N ALA A 294 -19.07 2.76 -9.38
CA ALA A 294 -20.15 3.46 -10.06
C ALA A 294 -21.42 2.61 -10.02
N LYS A 295 -22.56 3.25 -9.71
CA LYS A 295 -23.86 2.57 -9.72
C LYS A 295 -24.53 2.75 -11.08
N ILE A 296 -24.54 1.69 -11.87
CA ILE A 296 -25.01 1.72 -13.26
C ILE A 296 -26.16 0.73 -13.43
N GLY A 297 -27.36 1.25 -13.59
CA GLY A 297 -28.56 0.42 -13.77
C GLY A 297 -28.82 -0.53 -12.60
N GLY A 298 -28.51 -0.10 -11.38
CA GLY A 298 -28.68 -0.89 -10.16
C GLY A 298 -27.48 -1.77 -9.80
N GLU A 299 -26.48 -1.91 -10.67
CA GLU A 299 -25.27 -2.70 -10.39
C GLU A 299 -24.11 -1.81 -9.93
N MET A 300 -23.37 -2.29 -8.92
CA MET A 300 -22.15 -1.63 -8.40
C MET A 300 -20.93 -2.12 -9.17
N ILE A 301 -20.38 -1.27 -10.02
CA ILE A 301 -19.28 -1.59 -10.93
C ILE A 301 -17.98 -0.93 -10.44
N SER A 302 -16.93 -1.73 -10.23
CA SER A 302 -15.61 -1.22 -9.86
C SER A 302 -14.96 -0.47 -11.03
N LEU A 303 -14.60 0.80 -10.81
CA LEU A 303 -13.84 1.61 -11.77
C LEU A 303 -12.42 1.07 -11.98
N GLY A 304 -11.83 0.46 -10.95
CA GLY A 304 -10.55 -0.22 -11.05
C GLY A 304 -10.61 -1.46 -11.94
N ALA A 305 -11.67 -2.26 -11.83
CA ALA A 305 -11.87 -3.41 -12.73
C ALA A 305 -12.04 -2.98 -14.19
N ILE A 306 -12.71 -1.85 -14.43
CA ILE A 306 -12.82 -1.26 -15.78
C ILE A 306 -11.44 -0.87 -16.30
N GLU A 307 -10.63 -0.22 -15.48
CA GLU A 307 -9.26 0.17 -15.86
C GLU A 307 -8.41 -1.06 -16.21
N GLU A 308 -8.53 -2.15 -15.46
CA GLU A 308 -7.82 -3.41 -15.72
C GLU A 308 -8.25 -4.06 -17.05
N GLU A 309 -9.55 -4.05 -17.34
CA GLU A 309 -10.04 -4.58 -18.61
C GLU A 309 -9.59 -3.70 -19.78
N ILE A 310 -9.66 -2.38 -19.66
CA ILE A 310 -9.20 -1.44 -20.70
C ILE A 310 -7.69 -1.61 -20.96
N ALA A 311 -6.89 -1.80 -19.92
CA ALA A 311 -5.44 -1.97 -20.02
C ALA A 311 -5.01 -3.15 -20.93
N LYS A 312 -5.87 -4.15 -21.14
CA LYS A 312 -5.58 -5.28 -22.02
C LYS A 312 -5.59 -4.92 -23.51
N PHE A 313 -6.18 -3.80 -23.88
CA PHE A 313 -6.42 -3.41 -25.28
C PHE A 313 -5.62 -2.17 -25.71
N ILE A 314 -4.88 -1.55 -24.80
CA ILE A 314 -4.11 -0.35 -25.06
C ILE A 314 -2.69 -0.46 -24.48
N ASP A 315 -1.75 0.25 -25.10
CA ASP A 315 -0.37 0.32 -24.60
C ASP A 315 -0.29 1.28 -23.40
N THR A 316 -0.23 0.74 -22.20
CA THR A 316 -0.16 1.50 -20.94
C THR A 316 1.19 2.19 -20.71
N GLU A 317 2.20 1.93 -21.53
CA GLU A 317 3.47 2.68 -21.50
C GLU A 317 3.33 4.05 -22.18
N VAL A 318 2.48 4.12 -23.20
CA VAL A 318 2.26 5.33 -24.01
C VAL A 318 1.02 6.09 -23.55
N VAL A 319 -0.02 5.38 -23.12
CA VAL A 319 -1.33 5.93 -22.75
C VAL A 319 -1.57 5.74 -21.25
N LYS A 320 -1.79 6.85 -20.55
CA LYS A 320 -2.29 6.80 -19.16
C LYS A 320 -3.77 7.16 -19.17
N PHE A 321 -4.52 6.53 -18.29
CA PHE A 321 -5.95 6.79 -18.19
C PHE A 321 -6.46 6.56 -16.76
N CYS A 322 -7.61 7.15 -16.47
CA CYS A 322 -8.29 6.97 -15.20
C CYS A 322 -9.80 6.99 -15.45
N ALA A 323 -10.49 5.99 -14.92
CA ALA A 323 -11.95 5.90 -14.95
C ALA A 323 -12.55 6.65 -13.77
N THR A 324 -13.66 7.34 -14.03
CA THR A 324 -14.52 7.96 -13.02
C THR A 324 -15.98 7.83 -13.41
N SER A 325 -16.89 8.24 -12.53
CA SER A 325 -18.33 8.26 -12.82
C SER A 325 -18.90 9.66 -12.69
N LEU A 326 -19.92 9.94 -13.49
CA LEU A 326 -20.77 11.13 -13.40
C LEU A 326 -22.23 10.70 -13.26
N GLU A 327 -23.02 11.52 -12.58
CA GLU A 327 -24.46 11.31 -12.45
C GLU A 327 -25.16 11.30 -13.81
N ASP A 328 -26.11 10.38 -14.00
CA ASP A 328 -26.95 10.25 -15.20
C ASP A 328 -28.40 10.07 -14.78
N GLU A 329 -29.30 10.87 -15.34
CA GLU A 329 -30.72 10.86 -14.97
C GLU A 329 -31.44 9.52 -15.24
N LYS A 330 -30.90 8.69 -16.15
CA LYS A 330 -31.52 7.43 -16.58
C LYS A 330 -30.89 6.19 -15.99
N LYS A 331 -29.59 6.26 -15.67
CA LYS A 331 -28.78 5.10 -15.26
C LYS A 331 -28.13 5.27 -13.89
N GLU A 332 -28.53 6.27 -13.12
CA GLU A 332 -27.93 6.71 -11.86
C GLU A 332 -26.52 7.30 -12.06
N GLU A 333 -25.58 6.54 -12.64
CA GLU A 333 -24.25 7.01 -12.99
C GLU A 333 -23.81 6.47 -14.37
N GLN A 334 -22.83 7.12 -14.96
CA GLN A 334 -22.20 6.72 -16.23
C GLN A 334 -20.70 6.81 -16.13
N ILE A 335 -20.00 5.88 -16.79
CA ILE A 335 -18.54 5.80 -16.78
C ILE A 335 -17.97 6.84 -17.71
N VAL A 336 -16.95 7.56 -17.22
CA VAL A 336 -16.14 8.53 -17.97
C VAL A 336 -14.69 8.09 -17.89
N LEU A 337 -14.00 8.09 -19.01
CA LEU A 337 -12.57 7.80 -19.10
C LEU A 337 -11.80 9.06 -19.45
N LEU A 338 -10.91 9.49 -18.54
CA LEU A 338 -9.93 10.54 -18.82
C LEU A 338 -8.65 9.88 -19.35
N ILE A 339 -8.13 10.38 -20.46
CA ILE A 339 -6.99 9.79 -21.18
C ILE A 339 -5.89 10.82 -21.37
N GLU A 340 -4.70 10.53 -20.85
CA GLU A 340 -3.46 11.27 -21.07
C GLU A 340 -2.69 10.57 -22.20
N CYS A 341 -2.70 11.16 -23.41
CA CYS A 341 -1.97 10.67 -24.57
C CYS A 341 -1.78 11.80 -25.59
N ASN A 342 -0.98 11.57 -26.63
CA ASN A 342 -0.82 12.49 -27.74
C ASN A 342 -2.10 12.55 -28.59
N ASN A 343 -2.36 13.73 -29.20
CA ASN A 343 -3.56 13.96 -30.02
C ASN A 343 -3.69 12.96 -31.17
N GLU A 344 -2.57 12.57 -31.78
CA GLU A 344 -2.53 11.66 -32.93
C GLU A 344 -3.07 10.26 -32.65
N ILE A 345 -2.96 9.80 -31.39
CA ILE A 345 -3.37 8.43 -31.00
C ILE A 345 -4.69 8.39 -30.25
N PHE A 346 -5.23 9.52 -29.80
CA PHE A 346 -6.43 9.57 -28.95
C PHE A 346 -7.64 8.88 -29.59
N GLU A 347 -7.94 9.19 -30.85
CA GLU A 347 -9.08 8.57 -31.57
C GLU A 347 -8.89 7.06 -31.72
N GLY A 348 -7.68 6.61 -32.05
CA GLY A 348 -7.37 5.18 -32.17
C GLY A 348 -7.52 4.44 -30.85
N VAL A 349 -7.13 5.06 -29.72
CA VAL A 349 -7.34 4.52 -28.36
C VAL A 349 -8.83 4.37 -28.05
N CYS A 350 -9.63 5.42 -28.34
CA CYS A 350 -11.07 5.38 -28.13
C CYS A 350 -11.75 4.30 -28.97
N GLU A 351 -11.37 4.15 -30.23
CA GLU A 351 -11.89 3.10 -31.12
C GLU A 351 -11.50 1.68 -30.65
N ALA A 352 -10.26 1.51 -30.24
CA ALA A 352 -9.79 0.23 -29.70
C ALA A 352 -10.63 -0.21 -28.47
N ILE A 353 -10.92 0.72 -27.55
CA ILE A 353 -11.75 0.43 -26.38
C ILE A 353 -13.21 0.17 -26.79
N LYS A 354 -13.80 0.97 -27.69
CA LYS A 354 -15.19 0.78 -28.16
C LYS A 354 -15.39 -0.55 -28.86
N ASN A 355 -14.42 -0.97 -29.65
CA ASN A 355 -14.48 -2.22 -30.46
C ASN A 355 -13.98 -3.45 -29.70
N SER A 356 -13.47 -3.28 -28.48
CA SER A 356 -13.00 -4.38 -27.63
C SER A 356 -14.15 -5.27 -27.14
N ASN A 357 -13.80 -6.48 -26.70
CA ASN A 357 -14.72 -7.45 -26.10
C ASN A 357 -15.04 -7.15 -24.61
N ILE A 358 -14.76 -5.94 -24.15
CA ILE A 358 -15.10 -5.51 -22.78
C ILE A 358 -16.64 -5.58 -22.60
N PRO A 359 -17.15 -6.09 -21.47
CA PRO A 359 -18.58 -6.11 -21.17
C PRO A 359 -19.22 -4.72 -21.38
N THR A 360 -20.43 -4.69 -21.92
CA THR A 360 -21.12 -3.43 -22.28
C THR A 360 -21.26 -2.47 -21.08
N LEU A 361 -21.44 -3.01 -19.88
CA LEU A 361 -21.53 -2.22 -18.64
C LEU A 361 -20.22 -1.57 -18.24
N PHE A 362 -19.08 -2.10 -18.69
CA PHE A 362 -17.75 -1.58 -18.43
C PHE A 362 -17.29 -0.55 -19.47
N LYS A 363 -18.00 -0.42 -20.59
CA LYS A 363 -17.61 0.52 -21.65
C LYS A 363 -17.88 1.95 -21.21
N PRO A 364 -16.85 2.82 -21.22
CA PRO A 364 -17.04 4.23 -20.95
C PRO A 364 -18.04 4.86 -21.94
N ARG A 365 -18.90 5.73 -21.43
CA ARG A 365 -19.80 6.50 -22.28
C ARG A 365 -19.13 7.73 -22.87
N TYR A 366 -18.25 8.35 -22.08
CA TYR A 366 -17.48 9.51 -22.49
C TYR A 366 -15.99 9.24 -22.39
N TYR A 367 -15.26 9.77 -23.36
CA TYR A 367 -13.81 9.72 -23.45
C TYR A 367 -13.32 11.16 -23.57
N PHE A 368 -12.51 11.60 -22.61
CA PHE A 368 -11.95 12.94 -22.64
C PHE A 368 -10.43 12.86 -22.64
N GLN A 369 -9.83 13.53 -23.63
CA GLN A 369 -8.39 13.73 -23.62
C GLN A 369 -8.05 14.81 -22.61
N ILE A 370 -7.00 14.58 -21.83
CA ILE A 370 -6.45 15.55 -20.89
C ILE A 370 -4.93 15.62 -21.04
N GLU A 371 -4.37 16.76 -20.68
CA GLU A 371 -2.92 16.97 -20.77
C GLU A 371 -2.16 16.06 -19.79
N LYS A 372 -2.66 15.91 -18.56
CA LYS A 372 -2.06 15.09 -17.53
C LYS A 372 -3.08 14.58 -16.51
N ILE A 373 -2.96 13.32 -16.12
CA ILE A 373 -3.73 12.75 -15.01
C ILE A 373 -3.32 13.45 -13.71
N PRO A 374 -4.26 14.04 -12.94
CA PRO A 374 -3.96 14.68 -11.67
C PRO A 374 -3.37 13.72 -10.66
N LEU A 375 -2.26 14.11 -10.04
CA LEU A 375 -1.58 13.33 -9.02
C LEU A 375 -1.52 14.10 -7.70
N LEU A 376 -1.62 13.37 -6.60
CA LEU A 376 -1.34 13.85 -5.25
C LEU A 376 0.18 14.01 -5.07
N GLY A 377 0.61 14.74 -4.04
CA GLY A 377 2.03 14.86 -3.68
C GLY A 377 2.73 13.53 -3.37
N SER A 378 1.96 12.48 -3.11
CA SER A 378 2.43 11.10 -2.93
C SER A 378 2.69 10.34 -4.25
N GLY A 379 2.36 10.93 -5.40
CA GLY A 379 2.42 10.27 -6.71
C GLY A 379 1.18 9.43 -7.07
N LYS A 380 0.22 9.28 -6.16
CA LYS A 380 -1.05 8.59 -6.43
C LYS A 380 -2.01 9.49 -7.21
N VAL A 381 -2.92 8.89 -7.97
CA VAL A 381 -3.97 9.62 -8.69
C VAL A 381 -4.87 10.38 -7.71
N ASP A 382 -5.10 11.67 -7.99
CA ASP A 382 -6.05 12.51 -7.25
C ASP A 382 -7.46 12.29 -7.81
N LEU A 383 -8.15 11.29 -7.27
CA LEU A 383 -9.47 10.87 -7.75
C LEU A 383 -10.53 11.99 -7.66
N LYS A 384 -10.39 12.90 -6.69
CA LYS A 384 -11.31 14.03 -6.55
C LYS A 384 -11.15 15.01 -7.72
N LYS A 385 -9.90 15.39 -8.02
CA LYS A 385 -9.63 16.24 -9.18
C LYS A 385 -9.99 15.57 -10.50
N VAL A 386 -9.79 14.25 -10.61
CA VAL A 386 -10.24 13.47 -11.77
C VAL A 386 -11.75 13.60 -11.95
N LYS A 387 -12.55 13.43 -10.88
CA LYS A 387 -14.01 13.58 -10.93
C LYS A 387 -14.45 15.02 -11.25
N GLU A 388 -13.79 16.02 -10.67
CA GLU A 388 -14.02 17.44 -10.94
C GLU A 388 -13.71 17.79 -12.41
N LEU A 389 -12.58 17.31 -12.95
CA LEU A 389 -12.23 17.50 -14.37
C LEU A 389 -13.24 16.85 -15.29
N ALA A 390 -13.63 15.60 -15.02
CA ALA A 390 -14.63 14.90 -15.80
C ALA A 390 -15.96 15.66 -15.83
N LYS A 391 -16.39 16.21 -14.69
CA LYS A 391 -17.60 17.04 -14.59
C LYS A 391 -17.50 18.31 -15.43
N ASN A 392 -16.37 19.00 -15.41
CA ASN A 392 -16.14 20.22 -16.18
C ASN A 392 -16.07 19.97 -17.70
N LEU A 393 -15.59 18.79 -18.11
CA LEU A 393 -15.49 18.42 -19.53
C LEU A 393 -16.81 17.86 -20.11
N ALA A 394 -17.72 17.44 -19.25
CA ALA A 394 -19.02 16.89 -19.65
C ALA A 394 -20.12 17.96 -19.79
N ILE A 395 -19.85 19.22 -19.39
CA ILE A 395 -20.73 20.38 -19.56
C ILE A 395 -20.53 20.95 -20.96
#